data_e89fc41a7dff611027618700d5d5a863
#
_entry.id   e89fc41a7dff611027618700d5d5a863
#
_cell.length_a   1.000
_cell.length_b   1.000
_cell.length_c   1.000
_cell.angle_alpha   90.00
_cell.angle_beta   90.00
_cell.angle_gamma   90.00
#
_symmetry.space_group_name_H-M   'P 1'
#
loop_
_entity.id
_entity.type
_entity.pdbx_description
1 polymer ?
#
loop_
_entity_poly.entity_id
_entity_poly.type
_entity_poly.pdbx_seq_one_letter_code
_entity_poly.pdbx_strand_id
1 'polypeptide(L)'
;MLIGGRAHAVAEAEFIAQAGFPFAEISIRTPQEFKREVASFRRLQDRFGIFYVAHGPEEVNTWEPEKLRADFLPLIRSLLDCAAELAITVFTLHFWLDRRFVADDIAAEKIEILKAMTGHADKCGIKLCIENLSEQVSDFPPVFAVIEGLGMTLDVGHGELLTARNTAYEFAAGWPERIWHVHLHDNRGGDTVEDDLHLPLGEGVIDFAAILGCLRKQGYDRTMTLEIATAALKSGKNIIEQTWQHEAPAA
;
A
#
# COMPACT_ATOMS: atom_id res chain seq x y z
N MET A 1 -1.47 14.93 -6.88
CA MET A 1 -1.47 13.85 -5.86
C MET A 1 -2.61 14.06 -4.88
N LEU A 2 -3.24 12.99 -4.39
CA LEU A 2 -4.34 13.02 -3.43
C LEU A 2 -3.89 12.34 -2.12
N ILE A 3 -4.33 12.87 -0.97
CA ILE A 3 -4.01 12.32 0.35
C ILE A 3 -5.29 11.74 0.94
N GLY A 4 -5.23 10.52 1.44
CA GLY A 4 -6.28 9.80 2.15
C GLY A 4 -5.83 9.31 3.51
N GLY A 5 -6.69 8.57 4.17
CA GLY A 5 -6.37 7.92 5.45
C GLY A 5 -6.74 6.44 5.43
N ARG A 6 -6.08 5.66 6.27
CA ARG A 6 -6.36 4.24 6.48
C ARG A 6 -7.62 4.07 7.33
N ALA A 7 -8.50 3.16 6.90
CA ALA A 7 -9.73 2.81 7.60
C ALA A 7 -9.87 1.29 7.74
N HIS A 8 -9.92 0.81 8.96
CA HIS A 8 -10.14 -0.61 9.28
C HIS A 8 -11.62 -0.95 9.49
N ALA A 9 -12.46 0.09 9.60
CA ALA A 9 -13.90 -0.04 9.81
C ALA A 9 -14.66 1.09 9.12
N VAL A 10 -15.96 0.89 8.87
CA VAL A 10 -16.86 1.89 8.27
C VAL A 10 -16.86 3.21 9.04
N ALA A 11 -16.79 3.17 10.37
CA ALA A 11 -16.77 4.38 11.20
C ALA A 11 -15.51 5.24 10.96
N GLU A 12 -14.37 4.62 10.72
CA GLU A 12 -13.13 5.33 10.39
C GLU A 12 -13.20 5.93 8.98
N ALA A 13 -13.76 5.20 8.01
CA ALA A 13 -14.02 5.73 6.68
C ALA A 13 -14.99 6.93 6.71
N GLU A 14 -16.02 6.89 7.55
CA GLU A 14 -16.92 8.02 7.78
C GLU A 14 -16.19 9.22 8.38
N PHE A 15 -15.33 8.98 9.39
CA PHE A 15 -14.50 10.04 9.97
C PHE A 15 -13.59 10.70 8.93
N ILE A 16 -12.92 9.90 8.10
CA ILE A 16 -12.03 10.37 7.02
C ILE A 16 -12.84 11.24 6.02
N ALA A 17 -14.04 10.77 5.61
CA ALA A 17 -14.91 11.51 4.72
C ALA A 17 -15.38 12.83 5.33
N GLN A 18 -15.82 12.83 6.59
CA GLN A 18 -16.23 14.04 7.34
C GLN A 18 -15.07 15.03 7.54
N ALA A 19 -13.84 14.52 7.65
CA ALA A 19 -12.64 15.34 7.74
C ALA A 19 -12.21 15.98 6.41
N GLY A 20 -12.91 15.69 5.30
CA GLY A 20 -12.67 16.29 3.98
C GLY A 20 -11.51 15.65 3.21
N PHE A 21 -11.20 14.39 3.48
CA PHE A 21 -10.28 13.63 2.64
C PHE A 21 -11.00 13.14 1.37
N PRO A 22 -10.34 13.16 0.20
CA PRO A 22 -10.94 12.73 -1.05
C PRO A 22 -11.14 11.21 -1.15
N PHE A 23 -10.38 10.42 -0.40
CA PHE A 23 -10.49 8.97 -0.37
C PHE A 23 -10.14 8.39 1.00
N ALA A 24 -10.58 7.14 1.22
CA ALA A 24 -10.09 6.30 2.30
C ALA A 24 -9.54 4.98 1.71
N GLU A 25 -8.49 4.48 2.30
CA GLU A 25 -8.04 3.13 2.06
C GLU A 25 -8.69 2.19 3.05
N ILE A 26 -9.55 1.30 2.54
CA ILE A 26 -10.33 0.39 3.38
C ILE A 26 -9.70 -0.99 3.42
N SER A 27 -9.75 -1.63 4.60
CA SER A 27 -9.36 -3.04 4.73
C SER A 27 -10.44 -3.94 4.19
N ILE A 28 -10.10 -4.83 3.25
CA ILE A 28 -10.99 -5.88 2.74
C ILE A 28 -10.36 -7.23 3.08
N ARG A 29 -10.82 -7.88 4.16
CA ARG A 29 -10.20 -9.10 4.71
C ARG A 29 -10.89 -10.38 4.27
N THR A 30 -12.23 -10.37 4.26
CA THR A 30 -13.02 -11.52 3.81
C THR A 30 -14.23 -11.06 2.99
N PRO A 31 -14.69 -11.87 2.01
CA PRO A 31 -15.91 -11.55 1.26
C PRO A 31 -17.16 -11.43 2.15
N GLN A 32 -17.20 -12.16 3.26
CA GLN A 32 -18.33 -12.14 4.20
C GLN A 32 -18.40 -10.82 4.98
N GLU A 33 -17.26 -10.29 5.42
CA GLU A 33 -17.18 -8.98 6.07
C GLU A 33 -17.54 -7.87 5.09
N PHE A 34 -16.95 -7.89 3.91
CA PHE A 34 -17.24 -6.91 2.86
C PHE A 34 -18.74 -6.86 2.53
N LYS A 35 -19.41 -8.00 2.35
CA LYS A 35 -20.85 -8.05 2.05
C LYS A 35 -21.72 -7.43 3.14
N ARG A 36 -21.28 -7.43 4.40
CA ARG A 36 -22.00 -6.76 5.50
C ARG A 36 -21.83 -5.24 5.46
N GLU A 37 -20.72 -4.75 4.95
CA GLU A 37 -20.30 -3.36 5.04
C GLU A 37 -20.48 -2.57 3.72
N VAL A 38 -20.51 -3.24 2.58
CA VAL A 38 -20.53 -2.61 1.25
C VAL A 38 -21.64 -1.56 1.09
N ALA A 39 -22.84 -1.81 1.62
CA ALA A 39 -23.93 -0.85 1.56
C ALA A 39 -23.64 0.43 2.40
N SER A 40 -22.85 0.30 3.46
CA SER A 40 -22.44 1.44 4.27
C SER A 40 -21.37 2.26 3.54
N PHE A 41 -20.40 1.62 2.93
CA PHE A 41 -19.39 2.30 2.11
C PHE A 41 -20.02 3.02 0.92
N ARG A 42 -21.01 2.42 0.23
CA ARG A 42 -21.75 3.10 -0.85
C ARG A 42 -22.48 4.36 -0.35
N ARG A 43 -23.12 4.29 0.82
CA ARG A 43 -23.78 5.50 1.40
C ARG A 43 -22.77 6.61 1.70
N LEU A 44 -21.56 6.27 2.11
CA LEU A 44 -20.51 7.29 2.31
C LEU A 44 -20.04 7.88 0.98
N GLN A 45 -19.88 7.06 -0.07
CA GLN A 45 -19.59 7.55 -1.43
C GLN A 45 -20.67 8.54 -1.90
N ASP A 46 -21.95 8.15 -1.79
CA ASP A 46 -23.08 8.97 -2.22
C ASP A 46 -23.18 10.28 -1.43
N ARG A 47 -22.90 10.23 -0.12
CA ARG A 47 -23.06 11.38 0.77
C ARG A 47 -21.90 12.37 0.69
N PHE A 48 -20.68 11.90 0.56
CA PHE A 48 -19.46 12.72 0.70
C PHE A 48 -18.67 12.84 -0.61
N GLY A 49 -19.00 12.05 -1.64
CA GLY A 49 -18.21 11.99 -2.87
C GLY A 49 -16.84 11.35 -2.69
N ILE A 50 -16.63 10.60 -1.59
CA ILE A 50 -15.36 9.91 -1.31
C ILE A 50 -15.23 8.68 -2.22
N PHE A 51 -14.01 8.40 -2.68
CA PHE A 51 -13.73 7.11 -3.32
C PHE A 51 -12.87 6.23 -2.40
N TYR A 52 -12.66 4.97 -2.80
CA TYR A 52 -11.86 4.03 -2.03
C TYR A 52 -10.69 3.48 -2.84
N VAL A 53 -9.59 3.24 -2.16
CA VAL A 53 -8.59 2.24 -2.50
C VAL A 53 -8.67 1.15 -1.45
N ALA A 54 -8.12 -0.03 -1.70
CA ALA A 54 -8.26 -1.14 -0.79
C ALA A 54 -6.91 -1.75 -0.40
N HIS A 55 -6.89 -2.29 0.80
CA HIS A 55 -5.83 -3.12 1.31
C HIS A 55 -6.35 -4.52 1.63
N GLY A 56 -5.70 -5.53 1.09
CA GLY A 56 -6.04 -6.93 1.32
C GLY A 56 -5.58 -7.45 2.68
N PRO A 57 -5.86 -8.73 2.96
CA PRO A 57 -5.34 -9.40 4.15
C PRO A 57 -3.84 -9.63 4.03
N GLU A 58 -3.21 -9.81 5.18
CA GLU A 58 -1.82 -10.26 5.25
C GLU A 58 -1.66 -11.65 4.64
N GLU A 59 -0.52 -11.88 4.03
CA GLU A 59 -0.14 -13.18 3.53
C GLU A 59 0.03 -14.17 4.69
N VAL A 60 -0.57 -15.34 4.55
CA VAL A 60 -0.38 -16.47 5.47
C VAL A 60 0.32 -17.60 4.74
N ASN A 61 1.06 -18.43 5.47
CA ASN A 61 1.82 -19.57 4.90
C ASN A 61 2.87 -19.16 3.86
N THR A 62 3.56 -18.07 4.12
CA THR A 62 4.55 -17.44 3.22
C THR A 62 5.54 -18.42 2.56
N TRP A 63 5.95 -19.46 3.28
CA TRP A 63 6.91 -20.48 2.81
C TRP A 63 6.26 -21.74 2.24
N GLU A 64 4.93 -21.74 2.04
CA GLU A 64 4.16 -22.89 1.57
C GLU A 64 3.38 -22.53 0.28
N PRO A 65 4.03 -22.47 -0.90
CA PRO A 65 3.39 -22.04 -2.15
C PRO A 65 2.15 -22.86 -2.52
N GLU A 66 2.12 -24.14 -2.16
CA GLU A 66 0.94 -24.99 -2.40
C GLU A 66 -0.30 -24.48 -1.62
N LYS A 67 -0.11 -24.06 -0.35
CA LYS A 67 -1.19 -23.48 0.45
C LYS A 67 -1.58 -22.09 -0.05
N LEU A 68 -0.59 -21.27 -0.44
CA LEU A 68 -0.88 -19.99 -1.07
C LEU A 68 -1.74 -20.17 -2.33
N ARG A 69 -1.43 -21.16 -3.14
CA ARG A 69 -2.20 -21.49 -4.35
C ARG A 69 -3.59 -22.04 -4.05
N ALA A 70 -3.71 -22.87 -3.02
CA ALA A 70 -4.98 -23.52 -2.65
C ALA A 70 -5.94 -22.58 -1.93
N ASP A 71 -5.44 -21.72 -1.04
CA ASP A 71 -6.26 -20.95 -0.11
C ASP A 71 -6.19 -19.44 -0.37
N PHE A 72 -4.98 -18.87 -0.49
CA PHE A 72 -4.78 -17.42 -0.57
C PHE A 72 -5.14 -16.86 -1.96
N LEU A 73 -4.72 -17.51 -3.03
CA LEU A 73 -5.06 -17.08 -4.40
C LEU A 73 -6.58 -17.02 -4.65
N PRO A 74 -7.40 -18.02 -4.29
CA PRO A 74 -8.85 -17.93 -4.41
C PRO A 74 -9.47 -16.84 -3.53
N LEU A 75 -8.93 -16.65 -2.31
CA LEU A 75 -9.36 -15.57 -1.43
C LEU A 75 -9.13 -14.20 -2.10
N ILE A 76 -7.92 -13.92 -2.55
CA ILE A 76 -7.59 -12.63 -3.18
C ILE A 76 -8.45 -12.39 -4.42
N ARG A 77 -8.68 -13.40 -5.26
CA ARG A 77 -9.59 -13.26 -6.41
C ARG A 77 -11.00 -12.84 -5.98
N SER A 78 -11.55 -13.47 -4.95
CA SER A 78 -12.87 -13.11 -4.42
C SER A 78 -12.89 -11.71 -3.81
N LEU A 79 -11.79 -11.24 -3.21
CA LEU A 79 -11.69 -9.88 -2.66
C LEU A 79 -11.55 -8.83 -3.77
N LEU A 80 -10.87 -9.14 -4.87
CA LEU A 80 -10.83 -8.28 -6.05
C LEU A 80 -12.21 -8.13 -6.69
N ASP A 81 -13.00 -9.22 -6.78
CA ASP A 81 -14.39 -9.16 -7.23
C ASP A 81 -15.23 -8.27 -6.30
N CYS A 82 -15.05 -8.38 -4.98
CA CYS A 82 -15.68 -7.51 -3.99
C CYS A 82 -15.26 -6.04 -4.17
N ALA A 83 -13.96 -5.76 -4.33
CA ALA A 83 -13.44 -4.42 -4.52
C ALA A 83 -14.03 -3.72 -5.75
N ALA A 84 -14.23 -4.47 -6.84
CA ALA A 84 -14.87 -3.98 -8.06
C ALA A 84 -16.30 -3.46 -7.81
N GLU A 85 -17.04 -4.00 -6.82
CA GLU A 85 -18.39 -3.53 -6.47
C GLU A 85 -18.43 -2.08 -5.95
N LEU A 86 -17.31 -1.57 -5.42
CA LEU A 86 -17.14 -0.17 -4.95
C LEU A 86 -16.36 0.69 -5.94
N ALA A 87 -16.12 0.22 -7.16
CA ALA A 87 -15.30 0.88 -8.17
C ALA A 87 -13.87 1.19 -7.66
N ILE A 88 -13.32 0.32 -6.82
CA ILE A 88 -11.95 0.43 -6.33
C ILE A 88 -11.00 0.16 -7.50
N THR A 89 -10.00 1.01 -7.67
CA THR A 89 -9.05 0.94 -8.78
C THR A 89 -7.63 0.55 -8.37
N VAL A 90 -7.32 0.60 -7.08
CA VAL A 90 -6.02 0.19 -6.52
C VAL A 90 -6.27 -0.75 -5.35
N PHE A 91 -5.56 -1.87 -5.33
CA PHE A 91 -5.63 -2.88 -4.29
C PHE A 91 -4.21 -3.23 -3.83
N THR A 92 -3.87 -2.85 -2.61
CA THR A 92 -2.58 -3.14 -1.97
C THR A 92 -2.60 -4.52 -1.33
N LEU A 93 -1.50 -5.23 -1.43
CA LEU A 93 -1.34 -6.56 -0.86
C LEU A 93 0.06 -6.73 -0.28
N HIS A 94 0.15 -7.23 0.96
CA HIS A 94 1.36 -7.81 1.49
C HIS A 94 1.63 -9.15 0.79
N PHE A 95 2.78 -9.27 0.14
CA PHE A 95 3.21 -10.52 -0.50
C PHE A 95 4.72 -10.61 -0.49
N TRP A 96 5.25 -11.14 0.61
CA TRP A 96 6.66 -11.04 0.99
C TRP A 96 7.58 -11.82 0.06
N LEU A 97 8.56 -11.13 -0.52
CA LEU A 97 9.50 -11.64 -1.52
C LEU A 97 10.96 -11.35 -1.18
N ASP A 98 11.24 -10.93 0.05
CA ASP A 98 12.59 -10.62 0.51
C ASP A 98 13.51 -11.84 0.41
N ARG A 99 14.48 -11.78 -0.50
CA ARG A 99 15.39 -12.88 -0.81
C ARG A 99 16.37 -13.22 0.33
N ARG A 100 16.43 -12.39 1.36
CA ARG A 100 17.17 -12.73 2.59
C ARG A 100 16.46 -13.82 3.40
N PHE A 101 15.14 -13.98 3.24
CA PHE A 101 14.29 -14.85 4.03
C PHE A 101 13.48 -15.85 3.20
N VAL A 102 13.20 -15.53 1.95
CA VAL A 102 12.44 -16.38 1.02
C VAL A 102 13.39 -17.01 0.02
N ALA A 103 13.49 -18.34 0.03
CA ALA A 103 14.36 -19.07 -0.89
C ALA A 103 13.94 -18.87 -2.35
N ASP A 104 14.90 -18.93 -3.29
CA ASP A 104 14.67 -18.62 -4.71
C ASP A 104 13.62 -19.50 -5.37
N ASP A 105 13.52 -20.77 -5.02
CA ASP A 105 12.50 -21.71 -5.52
C ASP A 105 11.11 -21.36 -5.02
N ILE A 106 10.96 -20.99 -3.76
CA ILE A 106 9.71 -20.49 -3.19
C ILE A 106 9.31 -19.17 -3.83
N ALA A 107 10.26 -18.24 -3.97
CA ALA A 107 10.01 -16.95 -4.60
C ALA A 107 9.53 -17.12 -6.05
N ALA A 108 10.10 -18.04 -6.82
CA ALA A 108 9.68 -18.32 -8.18
C ALA A 108 8.22 -18.80 -8.25
N GLU A 109 7.80 -19.71 -7.37
CA GLU A 109 6.41 -20.17 -7.30
C GLU A 109 5.45 -19.05 -6.83
N LYS A 110 5.87 -18.23 -5.87
CA LYS A 110 5.12 -17.06 -5.42
C LYS A 110 4.90 -16.05 -6.56
N ILE A 111 5.90 -15.82 -7.40
CA ILE A 111 5.78 -14.94 -8.57
C ILE A 111 4.70 -15.45 -9.54
N GLU A 112 4.59 -16.76 -9.78
CA GLU A 112 3.52 -17.33 -10.60
C GLU A 112 2.13 -17.17 -9.96
N ILE A 113 2.03 -17.27 -8.64
CA ILE A 113 0.78 -17.01 -7.90
C ILE A 113 0.40 -15.52 -8.01
N LEU A 114 1.35 -14.62 -7.80
CA LEU A 114 1.16 -13.18 -7.92
C LEU A 114 0.74 -12.79 -9.35
N LYS A 115 1.33 -13.40 -10.37
CA LYS A 115 0.93 -13.23 -11.77
C LYS A 115 -0.53 -13.64 -12.01
N ALA A 116 -0.96 -14.73 -11.39
CA ALA A 116 -2.36 -15.18 -11.48
C ALA A 116 -3.35 -14.26 -10.75
N MET A 117 -2.92 -13.62 -9.64
CA MET A 117 -3.70 -12.58 -8.94
C MET A 117 -3.79 -11.32 -9.80
N THR A 118 -2.65 -10.85 -10.34
CA THR A 118 -2.58 -9.64 -11.20
C THR A 118 -3.47 -9.80 -12.43
N GLY A 119 -3.42 -10.96 -13.10
CA GLY A 119 -4.27 -11.22 -14.26
C GLY A 119 -5.78 -11.29 -13.93
N HIS A 120 -6.15 -11.55 -12.67
CA HIS A 120 -7.54 -11.43 -12.22
C HIS A 120 -7.89 -9.97 -11.92
N ALA A 121 -7.00 -9.24 -11.25
CA ALA A 121 -7.17 -7.82 -10.97
C ALA A 121 -7.37 -6.99 -12.24
N ASP A 122 -6.59 -7.26 -13.29
CA ASP A 122 -6.74 -6.61 -14.60
C ASP A 122 -8.14 -6.80 -15.19
N LYS A 123 -8.74 -7.99 -15.04
CA LYS A 123 -10.12 -8.26 -15.49
C LYS A 123 -11.16 -7.48 -14.69
N CYS A 124 -10.87 -7.17 -13.44
CA CYS A 124 -11.72 -6.35 -12.58
C CYS A 124 -11.49 -4.84 -12.79
N GLY A 125 -10.52 -4.43 -13.62
CA GLY A 125 -10.13 -3.03 -13.79
C GLY A 125 -9.37 -2.47 -12.59
N ILE A 126 -8.73 -3.33 -11.80
CA ILE A 126 -8.02 -2.98 -10.57
C ILE A 126 -6.51 -3.11 -10.79
N LYS A 127 -5.75 -2.11 -10.39
CA LYS A 127 -4.31 -2.19 -10.28
C LYS A 127 -3.96 -2.92 -8.97
N LEU A 128 -3.51 -4.17 -9.08
CA LEU A 128 -2.92 -4.88 -7.94
C LEU A 128 -1.54 -4.31 -7.67
N CYS A 129 -1.28 -3.93 -6.44
CA CYS A 129 0.00 -3.43 -5.98
C CYS A 129 0.54 -4.32 -4.86
N ILE A 130 1.79 -4.73 -4.98
CA ILE A 130 2.50 -5.30 -3.84
C ILE A 130 3.17 -4.19 -3.06
N GLU A 131 3.19 -4.35 -1.74
CA GLU A 131 3.80 -3.40 -0.82
C GLU A 131 5.21 -3.88 -0.44
N ASN A 132 6.17 -2.96 -0.34
CA ASN A 132 7.46 -3.29 0.27
C ASN A 132 7.28 -3.42 1.79
N LEU A 133 7.69 -4.56 2.33
CA LEU A 133 7.73 -4.82 3.77
C LEU A 133 9.17 -4.66 4.28
N SER A 134 10.05 -5.56 3.86
CA SER A 134 11.48 -5.49 4.16
C SER A 134 12.36 -5.66 2.91
N GLU A 135 11.73 -5.87 1.76
CA GLU A 135 12.43 -6.10 0.50
C GLU A 135 13.36 -4.95 0.14
N GLN A 136 14.42 -5.32 -0.54
CA GLN A 136 15.32 -4.38 -1.19
C GLN A 136 14.89 -4.16 -2.66
N VAL A 137 15.29 -3.06 -3.24
CA VAL A 137 14.98 -2.77 -4.65
C VAL A 137 15.46 -3.88 -5.60
N SER A 138 16.52 -4.61 -5.22
CA SER A 138 17.08 -5.74 -5.97
C SER A 138 16.21 -7.00 -5.97
N ASP A 139 15.18 -7.10 -5.12
CA ASP A 139 14.29 -8.25 -5.06
C ASP A 139 13.20 -8.20 -6.14
N PHE A 140 12.88 -7.02 -6.64
CA PHE A 140 11.78 -6.78 -7.58
C PHE A 140 12.07 -7.02 -9.07
N PRO A 141 13.31 -6.95 -9.62
CA PRO A 141 13.55 -7.18 -11.03
C PRO A 141 12.95 -8.49 -11.57
N PRO A 142 13.05 -9.65 -10.90
CA PRO A 142 12.44 -10.88 -11.38
C PRO A 142 10.91 -10.80 -11.43
N VAL A 143 10.30 -10.05 -10.52
CA VAL A 143 8.85 -9.89 -10.41
C VAL A 143 8.34 -9.01 -11.56
N PHE A 144 8.90 -7.81 -11.70
CA PHE A 144 8.46 -6.83 -12.70
C PHE A 144 8.81 -7.24 -14.14
N ALA A 145 9.83 -8.08 -14.33
CA ALA A 145 10.17 -8.62 -15.66
C ALA A 145 9.09 -9.55 -16.23
N VAL A 146 8.34 -10.25 -15.36
CA VAL A 146 7.35 -11.25 -15.78
C VAL A 146 5.90 -10.85 -15.53
N ILE A 147 5.67 -9.79 -14.73
CA ILE A 147 4.32 -9.31 -14.41
C ILE A 147 4.20 -7.82 -14.78
N GLU A 148 3.94 -7.57 -16.05
CA GLU A 148 3.86 -6.20 -16.59
C GLU A 148 2.76 -5.36 -15.93
N GLY A 149 1.59 -5.98 -15.65
CA GLY A 149 0.43 -5.32 -15.05
C GLY A 149 0.57 -4.97 -13.57
N LEU A 150 1.56 -5.53 -12.86
CA LEU A 150 1.73 -5.35 -11.42
C LEU A 150 2.19 -3.94 -11.07
N GLY A 151 1.51 -3.32 -10.10
CA GLY A 151 1.94 -2.09 -9.46
C GLY A 151 2.70 -2.33 -8.15
N MET A 152 3.11 -1.23 -7.55
CA MET A 152 3.73 -1.19 -6.23
C MET A 152 3.02 -0.17 -5.35
N THR A 153 2.76 -0.53 -4.11
CA THR A 153 2.51 0.41 -3.03
C THR A 153 3.85 0.63 -2.33
N LEU A 154 4.34 1.86 -2.39
CA LEU A 154 5.57 2.23 -1.70
C LEU A 154 5.24 2.62 -0.27
N ASP A 155 5.56 1.76 0.68
CA ASP A 155 5.47 2.08 2.09
C ASP A 155 6.79 2.70 2.56
N VAL A 156 6.68 3.96 3.02
CA VAL A 156 7.84 4.77 3.46
C VAL A 156 8.26 4.40 4.88
N GLY A 157 7.32 3.99 5.72
CA GLY A 157 7.58 3.54 7.08
C GLY A 157 8.27 2.19 7.12
N HIS A 158 7.78 1.20 6.36
CA HIS A 158 8.44 -0.10 6.18
C HIS A 158 9.84 0.06 5.57
N GLY A 159 10.00 1.06 4.69
CA GLY A 159 11.29 1.37 4.10
C GLY A 159 12.40 1.68 5.11
N GLU A 160 12.07 1.99 6.37
CA GLU A 160 13.03 2.25 7.46
C GLU A 160 13.41 0.98 8.23
N LEU A 161 12.73 -0.16 7.98
CA LEU A 161 12.97 -1.41 8.72
C LEU A 161 14.01 -2.30 8.03
N LEU A 162 14.77 -3.06 8.82
CA LEU A 162 15.79 -4.04 8.36
C LEU A 162 16.81 -3.46 7.36
N THR A 163 17.11 -2.17 7.49
CA THR A 163 17.99 -1.43 6.59
C THR A 163 18.80 -0.37 7.34
N ALA A 164 19.94 0.02 6.77
CA ALA A 164 20.74 1.13 7.26
C ALA A 164 20.30 2.50 6.69
N ARG A 165 19.47 2.49 5.65
CA ARG A 165 18.93 3.68 5.01
C ARG A 165 17.57 3.34 4.43
N ASN A 166 16.61 4.23 4.58
CA ASN A 166 15.25 4.05 4.08
C ASN A 166 15.24 3.64 2.60
N THR A 167 14.66 2.46 2.30
CA THR A 167 14.65 1.88 0.97
C THR A 167 13.73 2.63 -0.01
N ALA A 168 12.82 3.47 0.48
CA ALA A 168 11.92 4.27 -0.35
C ALA A 168 12.69 5.17 -1.35
N TYR A 169 13.88 5.63 -1.00
CA TYR A 169 14.73 6.39 -1.94
C TYR A 169 15.08 5.57 -3.19
N GLU A 170 15.49 4.33 -2.99
CA GLU A 170 15.90 3.44 -4.09
C GLU A 170 14.72 3.00 -4.92
N PHE A 171 13.58 2.71 -4.29
CA PHE A 171 12.34 2.37 -5.00
C PHE A 171 11.83 3.54 -5.83
N ALA A 172 11.80 4.76 -5.28
CA ALA A 172 11.38 5.96 -5.99
C ALA A 172 12.28 6.28 -7.20
N ALA A 173 13.57 5.95 -7.12
CA ALA A 173 14.52 6.14 -8.22
C ALA A 173 14.50 5.00 -9.25
N GLY A 174 14.36 3.75 -8.80
CA GLY A 174 14.49 2.56 -9.62
C GLY A 174 13.21 2.14 -10.34
N TRP A 175 12.05 2.37 -9.72
CA TRP A 175 10.76 1.88 -10.21
C TRP A 175 9.63 2.92 -10.15
N PRO A 176 9.86 4.20 -10.51
CA PRO A 176 8.86 5.26 -10.36
C PRO A 176 7.56 4.97 -11.10
N GLU A 177 7.61 4.32 -12.26
CA GLU A 177 6.44 3.97 -13.07
C GLU A 177 5.59 2.85 -12.43
N ARG A 178 6.19 2.04 -11.54
CA ARG A 178 5.52 0.97 -10.81
C ARG A 178 4.81 1.46 -9.55
N ILE A 179 5.17 2.61 -9.00
CA ILE A 179 4.56 3.16 -7.80
C ILE A 179 3.18 3.71 -8.14
N TRP A 180 2.14 2.98 -7.76
CA TRP A 180 0.74 3.35 -7.98
C TRP A 180 0.08 3.93 -6.74
N HIS A 181 0.61 3.60 -5.58
CA HIS A 181 0.14 4.07 -4.29
C HIS A 181 1.33 4.27 -3.34
N VAL A 182 1.14 5.09 -2.31
CA VAL A 182 2.17 5.33 -1.28
C VAL A 182 1.52 5.25 0.09
N HIS A 183 2.15 4.55 1.02
CA HIS A 183 1.81 4.59 2.44
C HIS A 183 2.78 5.47 3.20
N LEU A 184 2.23 6.24 4.14
CA LEU A 184 2.96 7.23 4.92
C LEU A 184 2.65 7.06 6.40
N HIS A 185 3.61 6.58 7.13
CA HIS A 185 3.68 6.60 8.58
C HIS A 185 5.14 6.78 9.00
N ASP A 186 5.38 7.30 10.19
CA ASP A 186 6.73 7.45 10.68
C ASP A 186 7.19 6.22 11.46
N ASN A 187 8.49 6.01 11.48
CA ASN A 187 9.12 4.87 12.13
C ASN A 187 10.48 5.28 12.72
N ARG A 188 11.07 4.43 13.54
CA ARG A 188 12.38 4.68 14.18
C ARG A 188 13.48 3.73 13.73
N GLY A 189 13.18 2.94 12.69
CA GLY A 189 14.02 1.82 12.31
C GLY A 189 13.88 0.67 13.30
N GLY A 190 14.59 -0.40 13.01
CA GLY A 190 14.56 -1.65 13.78
C GLY A 190 14.58 -2.85 12.86
N ASP A 191 14.56 -4.04 13.45
CA ASP A 191 14.73 -5.29 12.74
C ASP A 191 13.69 -6.38 13.13
N THR A 192 12.66 -5.98 13.89
CA THR A 192 11.57 -6.86 14.33
C THR A 192 10.22 -6.32 13.88
N VAL A 193 9.19 -7.16 13.91
CA VAL A 193 7.80 -6.78 13.57
C VAL A 193 7.26 -5.73 14.55
N GLU A 194 7.71 -5.75 15.82
CA GLU A 194 7.33 -4.81 16.86
C GLU A 194 7.88 -3.41 16.61
N ASP A 195 8.87 -3.27 15.72
CA ASP A 195 9.46 -1.98 15.35
C ASP A 195 8.64 -1.25 14.28
N ASP A 196 7.64 -1.88 13.70
CA ASP A 196 6.68 -1.25 12.79
C ASP A 196 5.63 -0.45 13.58
N LEU A 197 5.96 0.81 13.86
CA LEU A 197 5.29 1.60 14.89
C LEU A 197 4.09 2.42 14.38
N HIS A 198 3.94 2.65 13.09
CA HIS A 198 2.91 3.52 12.51
C HIS A 198 2.75 4.86 13.23
N LEU A 199 3.86 5.52 13.54
CA LEU A 199 3.87 6.79 14.26
C LEU A 199 3.30 7.94 13.39
N PRO A 200 2.70 8.96 14.02
CA PRO A 200 2.42 10.22 13.35
C PRO A 200 3.68 10.81 12.71
N LEU A 201 3.51 11.46 11.57
CA LEU A 201 4.64 12.03 10.81
C LEU A 201 5.39 13.07 11.65
N GLY A 202 6.70 12.94 11.75
CA GLY A 202 7.60 13.77 12.53
C GLY A 202 7.86 13.28 13.96
N GLU A 203 7.29 12.11 14.35
CA GLU A 203 7.55 11.49 15.66
C GLU A 203 8.61 10.37 15.60
N GLY A 204 9.03 10.00 14.40
CA GLY A 204 10.10 9.04 14.11
C GLY A 204 11.38 9.71 13.58
N VAL A 205 12.05 9.04 12.63
CA VAL A 205 13.33 9.48 12.07
C VAL A 205 13.29 9.68 10.56
N ILE A 206 12.14 9.47 9.91
CA ILE A 206 12.03 9.46 8.44
C ILE A 206 12.09 10.88 7.88
N ASP A 207 12.97 11.11 6.92
CA ASP A 207 13.02 12.37 6.17
C ASP A 207 11.99 12.40 5.04
N PHE A 208 10.73 12.70 5.41
CA PHE A 208 9.64 12.84 4.45
C PHE A 208 9.90 13.90 3.39
N ALA A 209 10.62 14.97 3.72
CA ALA A 209 10.89 16.04 2.77
C ALA A 209 11.77 15.53 1.62
N ALA A 210 12.80 14.77 1.93
CA ALA A 210 13.68 14.18 0.92
C ALA A 210 12.96 13.10 0.09
N ILE A 211 12.19 12.18 0.72
CA ILE A 211 11.49 11.09 0.01
C ILE A 211 10.38 11.65 -0.90
N LEU A 212 9.55 12.55 -0.38
CA LEU A 212 8.49 13.20 -1.18
C LEU A 212 9.09 14.05 -2.30
N GLY A 213 10.26 14.67 -2.06
CA GLY A 213 11.01 15.36 -3.09
C GLY A 213 11.47 14.43 -4.22
N CYS A 214 11.89 13.20 -3.90
CA CYS A 214 12.21 12.18 -4.91
C CYS A 214 10.98 11.80 -5.73
N LEU A 215 9.86 11.47 -5.09
CA LEU A 215 8.61 11.13 -5.76
C LEU A 215 8.11 12.26 -6.67
N ARG A 216 8.15 13.50 -6.21
CA ARG A 216 7.77 14.67 -7.00
C ARG A 216 8.66 14.87 -8.23
N LYS A 217 9.97 14.70 -8.09
CA LYS A 217 10.93 14.78 -9.23
C LYS A 217 10.64 13.72 -10.29
N GLN A 218 10.11 12.57 -9.90
CA GLN A 218 9.69 11.50 -10.81
C GLN A 218 8.26 11.70 -11.36
N GLY A 219 7.60 12.81 -11.04
CA GLY A 219 6.27 13.14 -11.54
C GLY A 219 5.13 12.35 -10.89
N TYR A 220 5.32 11.84 -9.67
CA TYR A 220 4.26 11.13 -8.95
C TYR A 220 3.07 12.06 -8.68
N ASP A 221 1.86 11.68 -9.12
CA ASP A 221 0.64 12.48 -9.01
C ASP A 221 -0.59 11.69 -8.53
N ARG A 222 -0.38 10.47 -8.02
CA ARG A 222 -1.44 9.54 -7.62
C ARG A 222 -1.86 9.69 -6.16
N THR A 223 -2.16 8.60 -5.46
CA THR A 223 -2.74 8.58 -4.11
C THR A 223 -1.69 8.24 -3.05
N MET A 224 -1.79 8.91 -1.90
CA MET A 224 -0.99 8.62 -0.70
C MET A 224 -1.92 8.41 0.48
N THR A 225 -1.80 7.28 1.17
CA THR A 225 -2.54 6.98 2.40
C THR A 225 -1.68 7.28 3.62
N LEU A 226 -2.27 8.01 4.57
CA LEU A 226 -1.72 8.13 5.92
C LEU A 226 -2.13 6.89 6.73
N GLU A 227 -1.19 6.04 7.04
CA GLU A 227 -1.38 4.84 7.87
C GLU A 227 -1.07 5.11 9.35
N ILE A 228 -1.72 6.10 9.90
CA ILE A 228 -1.55 6.56 11.28
C ILE A 228 -2.91 6.63 11.98
N ALA A 229 -2.89 6.75 13.30
CA ALA A 229 -4.12 6.90 14.08
C ALA A 229 -5.01 8.03 13.53
N THR A 230 -6.33 7.80 13.48
CA THR A 230 -7.31 8.73 12.90
C THR A 230 -7.23 10.15 13.50
N ALA A 231 -6.87 10.27 14.78
CA ALA A 231 -6.68 11.56 15.45
C ALA A 231 -5.53 12.39 14.85
N ALA A 232 -4.52 11.73 14.25
CA ALA A 232 -3.35 12.38 13.67
C ALA A 232 -3.49 12.69 12.16
N LEU A 233 -4.56 12.21 11.50
CA LEU A 233 -4.71 12.34 10.04
C LEU A 233 -4.66 13.78 9.55
N LYS A 234 -5.32 14.73 10.24
CA LYS A 234 -5.33 16.15 9.83
C LYS A 234 -3.95 16.79 9.93
N SER A 235 -3.21 16.51 11.00
CA SER A 235 -1.84 17.02 11.14
C SER A 235 -0.91 16.40 10.11
N GLY A 236 -1.00 15.08 9.90
CA GLY A 236 -0.24 14.38 8.86
C GLY A 236 -0.50 14.95 7.47
N LYS A 237 -1.77 15.17 7.10
CA LYS A 237 -2.14 15.79 5.82
C LYS A 237 -1.48 17.17 5.66
N ASN A 238 -1.54 18.02 6.69
CA ASN A 238 -0.93 19.36 6.62
C ASN A 238 0.59 19.28 6.43
N ILE A 239 1.27 18.34 7.11
CA ILE A 239 2.71 18.13 6.94
C ILE A 239 3.03 17.75 5.48
N ILE A 240 2.29 16.79 4.91
CA ILE A 240 2.52 16.36 3.53
C ILE A 240 2.23 17.48 2.53
N GLU A 241 1.12 18.22 2.68
CA GLU A 241 0.78 19.33 1.78
C GLU A 241 1.84 20.43 1.81
N GLN A 242 2.33 20.81 2.99
CA GLN A 242 3.41 21.79 3.13
C GLN A 242 4.71 21.28 2.51
N THR A 243 5.11 20.04 2.83
CA THR A 243 6.32 19.42 2.30
C THR A 243 6.27 19.27 0.78
N TRP A 244 5.11 18.93 0.24
CA TRP A 244 4.93 18.76 -1.21
C TRP A 244 5.02 20.08 -1.99
N GLN A 245 4.60 21.20 -1.39
CA GLN A 245 4.63 22.53 -2.01
C GLN A 245 6.01 23.17 -1.98
N HIS A 246 6.83 22.85 -0.98
CA HIS A 246 8.16 23.43 -0.85
C HIS A 246 9.18 22.63 -1.70
N GLU A 247 9.98 23.34 -2.51
CA GLU A 247 11.16 22.73 -3.11
C GLU A 247 12.11 22.34 -1.99
N ALA A 248 12.57 21.08 -2.00
CA ALA A 248 13.70 20.72 -1.16
C ALA A 248 14.87 21.68 -1.50
N PRO A 249 15.56 22.27 -0.52
CA PRO A 249 16.74 23.07 -0.82
C PRO A 249 17.69 22.24 -1.67
N ALA A 250 18.18 22.82 -2.75
CA ALA A 250 19.17 22.17 -3.62
C ALA A 250 20.37 21.76 -2.76
N ALA A 251 20.68 20.47 -2.74
CA ALA A 251 21.81 19.91 -2.01
C ALA A 251 23.12 20.26 -2.71
#